data_0df24477db313b1e01ac0f24893eaee4
#
_entry.id   0df24477db313b1e01ac0f24893eaee4
#
_cell.length_a   1.000
_cell.length_b   1.000
_cell.length_c   1.000
_cell.angle_alpha   90.00
_cell.angle_beta   90.00
_cell.angle_gamma   90.00
#
_symmetry.space_group_name_H-M   'P 1'
#
loop_
_entity.id
_entity.type
_entity.pdbx_description
1 polymer ?
#
loop_
_entity_poly.entity_id
_entity_poly.type
_entity_poly.pdbx_seq_one_letter_code
_entity_poly.pdbx_strand_id
1 'polypeptide(L)'
;MVNGVNAMGSSLKSAQFLIDSRLAGAARGDVDAYYDLGMAYSSGSGGVDVDLIEAHKWFNLAAVGGSEEAKACRAEIAEDMTAREIATAQTAARAWLRTTQRRAA
;
A
#
# COMPACT_ATOMS: atom_id res chain seq x y z
N MET A 1 -34.12 -7.72 9.28
CA MET A 1 -33.80 -6.30 9.04
C MET A 1 -32.57 -5.84 9.74
N VAL A 2 -32.23 -6.47 10.84
CA VAL A 2 -30.95 -6.24 11.53
C VAL A 2 -29.77 -6.67 10.66
N ASN A 3 -30.00 -7.60 9.75
CA ASN A 3 -28.96 -8.18 8.90
C ASN A 3 -28.23 -7.16 8.02
N GLY A 4 -28.91 -6.10 7.57
CA GLY A 4 -28.26 -5.09 6.73
C GLY A 4 -27.18 -4.32 7.46
N VAL A 5 -27.44 -3.97 8.72
CA VAL A 5 -26.47 -3.27 9.57
C VAL A 5 -25.32 -4.19 9.93
N ASN A 6 -25.63 -5.44 10.27
CA ASN A 6 -24.60 -6.42 10.61
C ASN A 6 -23.70 -6.74 9.41
N ALA A 7 -24.29 -6.85 8.21
CA ALA A 7 -23.51 -7.08 6.99
C ALA A 7 -22.54 -5.93 6.71
N MET A 8 -23.00 -4.69 6.92
CA MET A 8 -22.14 -3.51 6.73
C MET A 8 -20.99 -3.51 7.73
N GLY A 9 -21.27 -3.80 9.01
CA GLY A 9 -20.25 -3.90 10.04
C GLY A 9 -19.23 -4.99 9.75
N SER A 10 -19.70 -6.15 9.26
CA SER A 10 -18.82 -7.25 8.88
C SER A 10 -17.92 -6.88 7.71
N SER A 11 -18.44 -6.15 6.71
CA SER A 11 -17.65 -5.69 5.55
C SER A 11 -16.55 -4.74 5.98
N LEU A 12 -16.84 -3.80 6.88
CA LEU A 12 -15.84 -2.86 7.40
C LEU A 12 -14.77 -3.59 8.20
N LYS A 13 -15.15 -4.55 9.03
CA LYS A 13 -14.19 -5.36 9.79
C LYS A 13 -13.31 -6.21 8.88
N SER A 14 -13.90 -6.78 7.82
CA SER A 14 -13.16 -7.57 6.84
C SER A 14 -12.15 -6.71 6.09
N ALA A 15 -12.53 -5.49 5.69
CA ALA A 15 -11.64 -4.56 5.04
C ALA A 15 -10.47 -4.18 5.94
N GLN A 16 -10.74 -3.88 7.21
CA GLN A 16 -9.71 -3.55 8.19
C GLN A 16 -8.76 -4.73 8.40
N PHE A 17 -9.31 -5.94 8.50
CA PHE A 17 -8.50 -7.16 8.66
C PHE A 17 -7.56 -7.34 7.48
N LEU A 18 -8.03 -7.11 6.24
CA LEU A 18 -7.20 -7.24 5.04
C LEU A 18 -6.05 -6.23 5.03
N ILE A 19 -6.33 -4.98 5.37
CA ILE A 19 -5.30 -3.95 5.45
C ILE A 19 -4.28 -4.28 6.54
N ASP A 20 -4.74 -4.69 7.73
CA ASP A 20 -3.85 -5.06 8.82
C ASP A 20 -2.97 -6.27 8.45
N SER A 21 -3.53 -7.24 7.76
CA SER A 21 -2.81 -8.41 7.28
C SER A 21 -1.72 -8.04 6.28
N ARG A 22 -2.03 -7.14 5.34
CA ARG A 22 -1.07 -6.65 4.35
C ARG A 22 0.03 -5.83 5.00
N LEU A 23 -0.32 -4.99 5.99
CA LEU A 23 0.68 -4.23 6.73
C LEU A 23 1.61 -5.15 7.52
N ALA A 24 1.08 -6.23 8.08
CA ALA A 24 1.90 -7.23 8.75
C ALA A 24 2.86 -7.91 7.77
N GLY A 25 2.40 -8.25 6.57
CA GLY A 25 3.24 -8.78 5.51
C GLY A 25 4.31 -7.79 5.07
N ALA A 26 3.92 -6.52 4.93
CA ALA A 26 4.85 -5.44 4.57
C ALA A 26 5.94 -5.29 5.63
N ALA A 27 5.60 -5.41 6.90
CA ALA A 27 6.58 -5.33 8.00
C ALA A 27 7.63 -6.44 7.92
N ARG A 28 7.28 -7.56 7.30
CA ARG A 28 8.20 -8.68 7.05
C ARG A 28 8.97 -8.55 5.73
N GLY A 29 8.70 -7.49 4.95
CA GLY A 29 9.34 -7.30 3.65
C GLY A 29 8.72 -8.09 2.52
N ASP A 30 7.48 -8.53 2.66
CA ASP A 30 6.77 -9.32 1.65
C ASP A 30 6.41 -8.43 0.46
N VAL A 31 6.99 -8.73 -0.71
CA VAL A 31 6.80 -7.95 -1.94
C VAL A 31 5.33 -7.97 -2.40
N ASP A 32 4.65 -9.10 -2.25
CA ASP A 32 3.24 -9.20 -2.61
C ASP A 32 2.37 -8.29 -1.73
N ALA A 33 2.72 -8.19 -0.45
CA ALA A 33 2.03 -7.28 0.47
C ALA A 33 2.25 -5.81 0.06
N TYR A 34 3.45 -5.44 -0.33
CA TYR A 34 3.73 -4.10 -0.85
C TYR A 34 2.90 -3.79 -2.08
N TYR A 35 2.85 -4.73 -3.03
CA TYR A 35 2.06 -4.56 -4.24
C TYR A 35 0.57 -4.40 -3.92
N ASP A 36 0.04 -5.24 -3.06
CA ASP A 36 -1.38 -5.20 -2.66
C ASP A 36 -1.74 -3.88 -1.99
N LEU A 37 -0.85 -3.34 -1.14
CA LEU A 37 -1.05 -2.04 -0.53
C LEU A 37 -1.04 -0.92 -1.58
N GLY A 38 -0.13 -0.99 -2.54
CA GLY A 38 -0.10 -0.05 -3.65
C GLY A 38 -1.42 -0.06 -4.43
N MET A 39 -1.94 -1.24 -4.72
CA MET A 39 -3.22 -1.39 -5.41
C MET A 39 -4.38 -0.83 -4.59
N ALA A 40 -4.40 -1.11 -3.30
CA ALA A 40 -5.47 -0.62 -2.42
C ALA A 40 -5.52 0.91 -2.41
N TYR A 41 -4.38 1.56 -2.22
CA TYR A 41 -4.33 3.02 -2.15
C TYR A 41 -4.51 3.70 -3.51
N SER A 42 -4.13 3.05 -4.61
CA SER A 42 -4.32 3.64 -5.94
C SER A 42 -5.77 3.57 -6.41
N SER A 43 -6.52 2.58 -5.95
CA SER A 43 -7.91 2.37 -6.38
C SER A 43 -8.94 2.76 -5.31
N GLY A 44 -8.52 2.98 -4.09
CA GLY A 44 -9.43 3.24 -2.97
C GLY A 44 -10.18 2.00 -2.52
N SER A 45 -9.59 0.82 -2.68
CA SER A 45 -10.21 -0.45 -2.30
C SER A 45 -9.76 -0.90 -0.91
N GLY A 46 -10.44 -1.91 -0.37
CA GLY A 46 -10.05 -2.50 0.91
C GLY A 46 -10.24 -1.58 2.11
N GLY A 47 -11.15 -0.62 2.01
CA GLY A 47 -11.49 0.27 3.13
C GLY A 47 -10.59 1.49 3.27
N VAL A 48 -9.68 1.72 2.34
CA VAL A 48 -8.83 2.92 2.34
C VAL A 48 -9.29 3.90 1.26
N ASP A 49 -9.04 5.19 1.48
CA ASP A 49 -9.26 6.22 0.47
C ASP A 49 -8.10 6.21 -0.53
N VAL A 50 -8.37 6.68 -1.73
CA VAL A 50 -7.32 6.88 -2.73
C VAL A 50 -6.27 7.84 -2.16
N ASP A 51 -5.00 7.42 -2.21
CA ASP A 51 -3.86 8.21 -1.79
C ASP A 51 -2.68 7.82 -2.67
N LEU A 52 -2.40 8.65 -3.66
CA LEU A 52 -1.36 8.34 -4.64
C LEU A 52 0.05 8.40 -4.05
N ILE A 53 0.27 9.20 -3.03
CA ILE A 53 1.57 9.22 -2.34
C ILE A 53 1.81 7.88 -1.64
N GLU A 54 0.82 7.38 -0.89
CA GLU A 54 0.91 6.06 -0.27
C GLU A 54 1.05 4.97 -1.33
N ALA A 55 0.25 5.02 -2.39
CA ALA A 55 0.33 4.01 -3.46
C ALA A 55 1.72 3.99 -4.10
N HIS A 56 2.27 5.16 -4.40
CA HIS A 56 3.61 5.25 -5.01
C HIS A 56 4.68 4.69 -4.07
N LYS A 57 4.59 5.00 -2.77
CA LYS A 57 5.50 4.44 -1.77
C LYS A 57 5.50 2.91 -1.81
N TRP A 58 4.32 2.30 -1.75
CA TRP A 58 4.20 0.84 -1.71
C TRP A 58 4.62 0.19 -3.02
N PHE A 59 4.24 0.77 -4.17
CA PHE A 59 4.71 0.26 -5.47
C PHE A 59 6.23 0.39 -5.60
N ASN A 60 6.81 1.46 -5.09
CA ASN A 60 8.25 1.65 -5.12
C ASN A 60 8.95 0.54 -4.32
N LEU A 61 8.45 0.22 -3.14
CA LEU A 61 9.00 -0.86 -2.32
C LEU A 61 8.87 -2.21 -3.01
N ALA A 62 7.73 -2.48 -3.64
CA ALA A 62 7.54 -3.71 -4.41
C ALA A 62 8.48 -3.78 -5.60
N ALA A 63 8.68 -2.66 -6.31
CA ALA A 63 9.58 -2.58 -7.46
C ALA A 63 11.03 -2.87 -7.05
N VAL A 64 11.48 -2.30 -5.92
CA VAL A 64 12.81 -2.56 -5.37
C VAL A 64 12.95 -4.05 -5.05
N GLY A 65 11.88 -4.69 -4.60
CA GLY A 65 11.85 -6.13 -4.33
C GLY A 65 11.74 -7.01 -5.56
N GLY A 66 11.69 -6.43 -6.77
CA GLY A 66 11.71 -7.17 -8.02
C GLY A 66 10.38 -7.28 -8.75
N SER A 67 9.32 -6.61 -8.28
CA SER A 67 8.01 -6.65 -8.95
C SER A 67 8.01 -5.77 -10.20
N GLU A 68 7.92 -6.39 -11.37
CA GLU A 68 7.81 -5.65 -12.65
C GLU A 68 6.43 -4.98 -12.77
N GLU A 69 5.37 -5.64 -12.29
CA GLU A 69 4.03 -5.04 -12.29
C GLU A 69 4.00 -3.77 -11.46
N ALA A 70 4.69 -3.76 -10.33
CA ALA A 70 4.75 -2.58 -9.47
C ALA A 70 5.47 -1.42 -10.15
N LYS A 71 6.52 -1.70 -10.93
CA LYS A 71 7.20 -0.66 -11.71
C LYS A 71 6.25 0.01 -12.69
N ALA A 72 5.46 -0.79 -13.39
CA ALA A 72 4.48 -0.28 -14.35
C ALA A 72 3.39 0.54 -13.65
N CYS A 73 2.85 0.04 -12.54
CA CYS A 73 1.83 0.74 -11.78
C CYS A 73 2.37 2.06 -11.21
N ARG A 74 3.58 2.05 -10.69
CA ARG A 74 4.24 3.25 -10.17
C ARG A 74 4.37 4.33 -11.25
N ALA A 75 4.81 3.95 -12.44
CA ALA A 75 4.94 4.87 -13.56
C ALA A 75 3.59 5.44 -13.98
N GLU A 76 2.57 4.60 -13.99
CA GLU A 76 1.21 5.01 -14.37
C GLU A 76 0.65 6.05 -13.42
N ILE A 77 0.69 5.81 -12.11
CA ILE A 77 0.14 6.77 -11.15
C ILE A 77 0.99 8.04 -11.05
N ALA A 78 2.28 7.96 -11.35
CA ALA A 78 3.16 9.13 -11.33
C ALA A 78 2.72 10.20 -12.32
N GLU A 79 2.03 9.82 -13.40
CA GLU A 79 1.50 10.77 -14.38
C GLU A 79 0.48 11.73 -13.77
N ASP A 80 -0.20 11.31 -12.70
CA ASP A 80 -1.19 12.11 -11.99
C ASP A 80 -0.64 12.75 -10.72
N MET A 81 0.68 12.72 -10.53
CA MET A 81 1.34 13.23 -9.32
C MET A 81 2.26 14.40 -9.66
N THR A 82 2.41 15.31 -8.71
CA THR A 82 3.41 16.36 -8.81
C THR A 82 4.79 15.81 -8.46
N ALA A 83 5.84 16.51 -8.90
CA ALA A 83 7.22 16.14 -8.54
C ALA A 83 7.43 16.11 -7.03
N ARG A 84 6.79 17.03 -6.31
CA ARG A 84 6.87 17.08 -4.84
C ARG A 84 6.22 15.86 -4.20
N GLU A 85 5.06 15.45 -4.72
CA GLU A 85 4.37 14.26 -4.23
C GLU A 85 5.20 13.00 -4.45
N ILE A 86 5.82 12.88 -5.62
CA ILE A 86 6.70 11.75 -5.94
C ILE A 86 7.90 11.74 -5.00
N ALA A 87 8.52 12.89 -4.76
CA ALA A 87 9.65 12.99 -3.83
C ALA A 87 9.24 12.60 -2.41
N THR A 88 8.06 13.01 -1.97
CA THR A 88 7.53 12.64 -0.66
C THR A 88 7.37 11.12 -0.55
N ALA A 89 6.81 10.50 -1.59
CA ALA A 89 6.63 9.04 -1.62
C ALA A 89 7.98 8.31 -1.59
N GLN A 90 8.95 8.80 -2.34
CA GLN A 90 10.29 8.19 -2.38
C GLN A 90 10.98 8.28 -1.02
N THR A 91 10.86 9.42 -0.34
CA THR A 91 11.41 9.61 1.00
C THR A 91 10.76 8.65 2.00
N ALA A 92 9.43 8.51 1.91
CA ALA A 92 8.70 7.60 2.79
C ALA A 92 9.11 6.14 2.55
N ALA A 93 9.34 5.74 1.29
CA ALA A 93 9.79 4.39 0.97
C ALA A 93 11.17 4.11 1.57
N ARG A 94 12.09 5.06 1.44
CA ARG A 94 13.43 4.91 2.04
C ARG A 94 13.36 4.79 3.57
N ALA A 95 12.50 5.60 4.19
CA ALA A 95 12.31 5.55 5.64
C ALA A 95 11.76 4.19 6.08
N TRP A 96 10.81 3.64 5.31
CA TRP A 96 10.26 2.32 5.58
C TRP A 96 11.34 1.24 5.54
N LEU A 97 12.19 1.26 4.52
CA LEU A 97 13.27 0.29 4.39
C LEU A 97 14.25 0.36 5.56
N ARG A 98 14.62 1.57 5.98
CA ARG A 98 15.51 1.73 7.15
C ARG A 98 14.90 1.13 8.40
N THR A 99 13.60 1.38 8.62
CA THR A 99 12.88 0.85 9.80
C THR A 99 12.81 -0.66 9.78
N THR A 100 12.46 -1.25 8.64
CA THR A 100 12.32 -2.70 8.52
C THR A 100 13.66 -3.41 8.58
N GLN A 101 14.71 -2.82 8.03
CA GLN A 101 16.06 -3.38 8.11
C GLN A 101 16.58 -3.38 9.55
N ARG A 102 16.30 -2.35 10.32
CA ARG A 102 16.67 -2.30 11.74
C ARG A 102 15.99 -3.42 12.52
N ARG A 103 14.73 -3.70 12.23
CA ARG A 103 13.99 -4.77 12.91
C ARG A 103 14.54 -6.15 12.55
N ALA A 104 15.01 -6.32 11.31
CA ALA A 104 15.57 -7.58 10.85
C ALA A 104 16.96 -7.84 11.44
N ALA A 105 17.69 -6.78 11.77
CA ALA A 105 19.00 -6.89 12.38
C ALA A 105 18.89 -7.21 13.87
#